data_ff1ae1f15315aafee10399e631d795dd
#
_entry.id   ff1ae1f15315aafee10399e631d795dd
#
_cell.length_a   1.000
_cell.length_b   1.000
_cell.length_c   1.000
_cell.angle_alpha   90.00
_cell.angle_beta   90.00
_cell.angle_gamma   90.00
#
_symmetry.space_group_name_H-M   'P 1'
#
loop_
_entity.id
_entity.type
_entity.pdbx_description
1 polymer ?
#
loop_
_entity_poly.entity_id
_entity_poly.type
_entity_poly.pdbx_seq_one_letter_code
_entity_poly.pdbx_strand_id
1 'polypeptide(L)'
;DGMGMLYGDLKLQNFDEDHTGGIKNFGDIFGRLTNINLFIARVTEATYMDEAKKGYYLGQAYGLRAFYFFDLYRTYGGVPLRLTAEVVEGIIDPNVLYMARATPKEVMDQIKKDLNESMKYFGDNNSFDPYGRGNLKGYWSKAATECLMGEVYLWISKVTTDDDIANETNLTIAKTHLQNVINNYGLKL
;
A
#
# COMPACT_ATOMS: atom_id res chain seq x y z
N ASP A 1 -13.09 14.64 -0.26
CA ASP A 1 -14.26 14.14 -1.04
C ASP A 1 -13.96 13.71 -2.48
N GLY A 2 -12.79 13.07 -2.69
CA GLY A 2 -12.44 12.53 -4.00
C GLY A 2 -13.31 11.33 -4.46
N MET A 3 -14.07 10.72 -3.57
CA MET A 3 -14.96 9.61 -3.92
C MET A 3 -16.25 10.04 -4.63
N GLY A 4 -16.67 11.29 -4.49
CA GLY A 4 -17.91 11.78 -5.10
C GLY A 4 -17.87 11.89 -6.64
N MET A 5 -16.70 12.17 -7.21
CA MET A 5 -16.53 12.26 -8.67
C MET A 5 -16.42 10.90 -9.37
N LEU A 6 -15.83 9.91 -8.69
CA LEU A 6 -15.74 8.54 -9.21
C LEU A 6 -17.10 7.83 -9.30
N TYR A 7 -18.08 8.26 -8.53
CA TYR A 7 -19.38 7.59 -8.47
C TYR A 7 -20.25 7.80 -9.73
N GLY A 8 -20.11 8.91 -10.44
CA GLY A 8 -20.90 9.17 -11.63
C GLY A 8 -20.55 8.21 -12.77
N ASP A 9 -19.31 8.24 -13.19
CA ASP A 9 -18.86 7.51 -14.38
C ASP A 9 -18.70 6.00 -14.11
N LEU A 10 -18.20 5.61 -12.93
CA LEU A 10 -18.16 4.21 -12.51
C LEU A 10 -19.55 3.59 -12.37
N LYS A 11 -20.52 4.35 -11.79
CA LYS A 11 -21.89 3.89 -11.63
C LYS A 11 -22.61 3.73 -12.96
N LEU A 12 -22.32 4.58 -13.93
CA LEU A 12 -22.89 4.53 -15.26
C LEU A 12 -22.12 3.62 -16.21
N GLN A 13 -20.96 3.10 -15.80
CA GLN A 13 -20.04 2.31 -16.63
C GLN A 13 -19.67 3.02 -17.93
N ASN A 14 -19.61 4.34 -17.91
CA ASN A 14 -19.32 5.17 -19.05
C ASN A 14 -17.84 5.54 -19.07
N PHE A 15 -17.04 4.76 -19.78
CA PHE A 15 -15.59 4.87 -19.84
C PHE A 15 -15.13 5.29 -21.24
N ASP A 16 -15.53 6.46 -21.68
CA ASP A 16 -14.98 7.09 -22.88
C ASP A 16 -13.92 8.15 -22.53
N GLU A 17 -13.33 8.77 -23.57
CA GLU A 17 -12.28 9.77 -23.38
C GLU A 17 -12.75 11.00 -22.58
N ASP A 18 -14.02 11.33 -22.62
CA ASP A 18 -14.59 12.50 -21.98
C ASP A 18 -15.08 12.21 -20.56
N HIS A 19 -15.42 10.94 -20.24
CA HIS A 19 -16.06 10.52 -18.99
C HIS A 19 -15.14 9.76 -18.04
N THR A 20 -13.83 9.68 -18.30
CA THR A 20 -12.89 9.00 -17.41
C THR A 20 -12.54 9.81 -16.15
N GLY A 21 -13.00 11.06 -16.01
CA GLY A 21 -12.88 11.86 -14.80
C GLY A 21 -11.51 11.81 -14.12
N GLY A 22 -11.51 11.59 -12.82
CA GLY A 22 -10.28 11.44 -12.01
C GLY A 22 -9.47 10.16 -12.27
N ILE A 23 -10.02 9.17 -13.00
CA ILE A 23 -9.31 7.92 -13.30
C ILE A 23 -8.09 8.17 -14.21
N LYS A 24 -8.12 9.20 -15.05
CA LYS A 24 -6.96 9.60 -15.89
C LYS A 24 -5.77 10.10 -15.08
N ASN A 25 -6.01 10.59 -13.87
CA ASN A 25 -4.99 11.28 -13.08
C ASN A 25 -4.64 10.50 -11.80
N PHE A 26 -3.50 9.86 -11.80
CA PHE A 26 -2.95 9.22 -10.60
C PHE A 26 -2.00 10.14 -9.79
N GLY A 27 -1.91 11.42 -10.15
CA GLY A 27 -0.98 12.39 -9.55
C GLY A 27 -1.18 12.55 -8.04
N ASP A 28 -2.42 12.59 -7.57
CA ASP A 28 -2.73 12.74 -6.14
C ASP A 28 -2.20 11.57 -5.31
N ILE A 29 -2.28 10.34 -5.83
CA ILE A 29 -1.75 9.15 -5.16
C ILE A 29 -0.23 9.21 -5.10
N PHE A 30 0.43 9.68 -6.17
CA PHE A 30 1.89 9.85 -6.17
C PHE A 30 2.36 10.94 -5.20
N GLY A 31 1.58 12.01 -4.98
CA GLY A 31 1.83 12.98 -3.92
C GLY A 31 1.83 12.33 -2.53
N ARG A 32 0.88 11.44 -2.25
CA ARG A 32 0.83 10.66 -1.00
C ARG A 32 2.01 9.69 -0.89
N LEU A 33 2.35 8.98 -1.97
CA LEU A 33 3.52 8.09 -2.02
C LEU A 33 4.83 8.84 -1.76
N THR A 34 4.99 10.04 -2.30
CA THR A 34 6.17 10.90 -2.02
C THR A 34 6.29 11.21 -0.53
N ASN A 35 5.19 11.59 0.12
CA ASN A 35 5.18 11.86 1.56
C ASN A 35 5.51 10.59 2.38
N ILE A 36 4.99 9.44 1.99
CA ILE A 36 5.29 8.15 2.65
C ILE A 36 6.77 7.81 2.47
N ASN A 37 7.33 7.97 1.28
CA ASN A 37 8.74 7.70 1.01
C ASN A 37 9.66 8.61 1.84
N LEU A 38 9.33 9.90 1.91
CA LEU A 38 10.05 10.85 2.77
C LEU A 38 9.96 10.43 4.25
N PHE A 39 8.77 10.03 4.70
CA PHE A 39 8.58 9.57 6.07
C PHE A 39 9.42 8.32 6.37
N ILE A 40 9.44 7.33 5.47
CA ILE A 40 10.27 6.13 5.59
C ILE A 40 11.75 6.53 5.73
N ALA A 41 12.26 7.39 4.84
CA ALA A 41 13.65 7.83 4.89
C ALA A 41 13.98 8.50 6.22
N ARG A 42 13.17 9.49 6.65
CA ARG A 42 13.42 10.25 7.89
C ARG A 42 13.31 9.40 9.16
N VAL A 43 12.35 8.48 9.22
CA VAL A 43 12.21 7.57 10.38
C VAL A 43 13.36 6.57 10.41
N THR A 44 13.80 6.07 9.26
CA THR A 44 14.95 5.14 9.20
C THR A 44 16.24 5.79 9.72
N GLU A 45 16.47 7.07 9.39
CA GLU A 45 17.65 7.83 9.80
C GLU A 45 17.54 8.37 11.24
N ALA A 46 16.36 8.38 11.86
CA ALA A 46 16.14 8.98 13.17
C ALA A 46 16.95 8.26 14.26
N THR A 47 17.82 8.98 14.94
CA THR A 47 18.63 8.47 16.06
C THR A 47 18.02 8.74 17.44
N TYR A 48 17.05 9.65 17.51
CA TYR A 48 16.37 10.09 18.75
C TYR A 48 15.18 9.22 19.12
N MET A 49 14.82 8.26 18.28
CA MET A 49 13.64 7.41 18.45
C MET A 49 14.07 6.00 18.85
N ASP A 50 13.40 5.42 19.85
CA ASP A 50 13.63 4.02 20.19
C ASP A 50 13.21 3.08 19.07
N GLU A 51 13.84 1.89 19.00
CA GLU A 51 13.66 0.94 17.91
C GLU A 51 12.22 0.39 17.85
N ALA A 52 11.54 0.23 18.97
CA ALA A 52 10.15 -0.26 18.97
C ALA A 52 9.20 0.78 18.35
N LYS A 53 9.38 2.05 18.69
CA LYS A 53 8.61 3.15 18.11
C LYS A 53 8.94 3.36 16.64
N LYS A 54 10.22 3.29 16.28
CA LYS A 54 10.67 3.33 14.88
C LYS A 54 10.03 2.21 14.09
N GLY A 55 10.06 0.97 14.59
CA GLY A 55 9.44 -0.19 13.96
C GLY A 55 7.94 0.01 13.75
N TYR A 56 7.22 0.51 14.75
CA TYR A 56 5.80 0.79 14.61
C TYR A 56 5.49 1.77 13.47
N TYR A 57 6.23 2.88 13.39
CA TYR A 57 6.02 3.88 12.34
C TYR A 57 6.44 3.39 10.96
N LEU A 58 7.53 2.63 10.85
CA LEU A 58 7.94 2.03 9.58
C LEU A 58 6.94 0.96 9.14
N GLY A 59 6.42 0.14 10.06
CA GLY A 59 5.36 -0.82 9.77
C GLY A 59 4.12 -0.15 9.16
N GLN A 60 3.69 0.98 9.73
CA GLN A 60 2.59 1.78 9.19
C GLN A 60 2.90 2.31 7.79
N ALA A 61 4.07 2.89 7.60
CA ALA A 61 4.45 3.54 6.34
C ALA A 61 4.57 2.54 5.19
N TYR A 62 5.21 1.39 5.41
CA TYR A 62 5.30 0.34 4.40
C TYR A 62 3.93 -0.26 4.07
N GLY A 63 3.07 -0.50 5.07
CA GLY A 63 1.71 -0.97 4.85
C GLY A 63 0.87 0.01 4.01
N LEU A 64 0.93 1.30 4.33
CA LEU A 64 0.26 2.35 3.55
C LEU A 64 0.82 2.46 2.13
N ARG A 65 2.13 2.30 1.94
CA ARG A 65 2.73 2.33 0.60
C ARG A 65 2.23 1.16 -0.25
N ALA A 66 2.19 -0.04 0.32
CA ALA A 66 1.61 -1.20 -0.32
C ALA A 66 0.14 -0.98 -0.71
N PHE A 67 -0.66 -0.40 0.19
CA PHE A 67 -2.06 -0.09 -0.06
C PHE A 67 -2.24 0.84 -1.26
N TYR A 68 -1.49 1.94 -1.33
CA TYR A 68 -1.59 2.88 -2.45
C TYR A 68 -1.08 2.28 -3.77
N PHE A 69 -0.01 1.48 -3.74
CA PHE A 69 0.42 0.77 -4.94
C PHE A 69 -0.57 -0.30 -5.39
N PHE A 70 -1.24 -0.98 -4.46
CA PHE A 70 -2.28 -1.95 -4.81
C PHE A 70 -3.51 -1.28 -5.42
N ASP A 71 -3.89 -0.10 -4.94
CA ASP A 71 -4.96 0.70 -5.54
C ASP A 71 -4.61 1.16 -6.96
N LEU A 72 -3.40 1.67 -7.15
CA LEU A 72 -2.86 1.99 -8.48
C LEU A 72 -2.81 0.77 -9.39
N TYR A 73 -2.36 -0.36 -8.88
CA TYR A 73 -2.29 -1.62 -9.62
C TYR A 73 -3.66 -2.09 -10.10
N ARG A 74 -4.66 -2.09 -9.23
CA ARG A 74 -6.04 -2.49 -9.60
C ARG A 74 -6.65 -1.59 -10.66
N THR A 75 -6.27 -0.33 -10.68
CA THR A 75 -6.84 0.67 -11.60
C THR A 75 -6.08 0.76 -12.91
N TYR A 76 -4.74 0.69 -12.87
CA TYR A 76 -3.89 1.02 -14.02
C TYR A 76 -2.94 -0.11 -14.45
N GLY A 77 -2.87 -1.21 -13.72
CA GLY A 77 -1.89 -2.27 -13.94
C GLY A 77 -0.46 -1.81 -13.59
N GLY A 78 0.41 -1.75 -14.57
CA GLY A 78 1.76 -1.20 -14.39
C GLY A 78 1.75 0.32 -14.18
N VAL A 79 2.53 0.81 -13.22
CA VAL A 79 2.71 2.24 -12.90
C VAL A 79 4.17 2.53 -12.57
N PRO A 80 4.63 3.79 -12.61
CA PRO A 80 5.99 4.11 -12.15
C PRO A 80 6.20 3.70 -10.69
N LEU A 81 7.26 2.94 -10.41
CA LEU A 81 7.63 2.52 -9.05
C LEU A 81 8.51 3.57 -8.36
N ARG A 82 7.92 4.70 -8.01
CA ARG A 82 8.62 5.75 -7.28
C ARG A 82 8.68 5.40 -5.80
N LEU A 83 9.87 5.01 -5.33
CA LEU A 83 10.12 4.50 -3.97
C LEU A 83 10.94 5.46 -3.09
N THR A 84 11.29 6.62 -3.64
CA THR A 84 12.11 7.67 -3.02
C THR A 84 11.40 9.02 -3.14
N ALA A 85 11.90 10.03 -2.47
CA ALA A 85 11.28 11.36 -2.39
C ALA A 85 12.22 12.45 -2.96
N GLU A 86 12.81 12.20 -4.11
CA GLU A 86 13.87 13.00 -4.73
C GLU A 86 13.53 14.49 -4.84
N VAL A 87 12.30 14.80 -5.26
CA VAL A 87 11.86 16.21 -5.40
C VAL A 87 11.89 16.95 -4.07
N VAL A 88 11.50 16.28 -2.98
CA VAL A 88 11.51 16.87 -1.64
C VAL A 88 12.92 17.00 -1.13
N GLU A 89 13.84 16.16 -1.60
CA GLU A 89 15.27 16.20 -1.29
C GLU A 89 16.05 17.17 -2.19
N GLY A 90 15.34 17.94 -3.02
CA GLY A 90 15.93 18.98 -3.86
C GLY A 90 16.46 18.49 -5.21
N ILE A 91 16.19 17.23 -5.57
CA ILE A 91 16.54 16.71 -6.88
C ILE A 91 15.45 17.12 -7.86
N ILE A 92 15.76 18.06 -8.73
CA ILE A 92 14.84 18.61 -9.74
C ILE A 92 15.28 18.30 -11.17
N ASP A 93 16.26 17.42 -11.36
CA ASP A 93 16.70 16.99 -12.69
C ASP A 93 15.61 16.17 -13.38
N PRO A 94 15.07 16.64 -14.53
CA PRO A 94 14.03 15.92 -15.26
C PRO A 94 14.42 14.49 -15.65
N ASN A 95 15.71 14.23 -15.90
CA ASN A 95 16.19 12.89 -16.27
C ASN A 95 16.10 11.89 -15.09
N VAL A 96 16.19 12.38 -13.86
CA VAL A 96 16.01 11.58 -12.64
C VAL A 96 14.53 11.44 -12.30
N LEU A 97 13.74 12.50 -12.53
CA LEU A 97 12.33 12.53 -12.19
C LEU A 97 11.45 11.78 -13.19
N TYR A 98 11.88 11.69 -14.46
CA TYR A 98 11.14 10.96 -15.48
C TYR A 98 11.32 9.46 -15.29
N MET A 99 10.22 8.78 -14.96
CA MET A 99 10.22 7.35 -14.69
C MET A 99 9.20 6.64 -15.59
N ALA A 100 9.65 5.64 -16.33
CA ALA A 100 8.78 4.78 -17.11
C ALA A 100 7.83 3.96 -16.19
N ARG A 101 6.74 3.48 -16.75
CA ARG A 101 5.86 2.53 -16.05
C ARG A 101 6.59 1.21 -15.86
N ALA A 102 6.54 0.69 -14.66
CA ALA A 102 6.93 -0.69 -14.38
C ALA A 102 5.84 -1.65 -14.92
N THR A 103 6.20 -2.89 -15.12
CA THR A 103 5.25 -3.94 -15.47
C THR A 103 4.28 -4.22 -14.31
N PRO A 104 3.08 -4.75 -14.58
CA PRO A 104 2.15 -5.16 -13.53
C PRO A 104 2.80 -6.14 -12.51
N LYS A 105 3.64 -7.04 -13.00
CA LYS A 105 4.38 -7.98 -12.15
C LYS A 105 5.33 -7.27 -11.20
N GLU A 106 6.14 -6.34 -11.68
CA GLU A 106 7.07 -5.57 -10.84
C GLU A 106 6.33 -4.76 -9.78
N VAL A 107 5.18 -4.19 -10.11
CA VAL A 107 4.33 -3.47 -9.15
C VAL A 107 3.81 -4.43 -8.08
N MET A 108 3.32 -5.61 -8.47
CA MET A 108 2.84 -6.62 -7.52
C MET A 108 3.96 -7.14 -6.62
N ASP A 109 5.15 -7.35 -7.15
CA ASP A 109 6.32 -7.78 -6.37
C ASP A 109 6.72 -6.71 -5.35
N GLN A 110 6.64 -5.42 -5.71
CA GLN A 110 6.87 -4.33 -4.77
C GLN A 110 5.80 -4.27 -3.68
N ILE A 111 4.52 -4.47 -4.02
CA ILE A 111 3.43 -4.55 -3.04
C ILE A 111 3.70 -5.65 -2.02
N LYS A 112 4.02 -6.86 -2.47
CA LYS A 112 4.36 -7.99 -1.59
C LYS A 112 5.57 -7.69 -0.71
N LYS A 113 6.59 -7.05 -1.26
CA LYS A 113 7.78 -6.62 -0.52
C LYS A 113 7.43 -5.63 0.59
N ASP A 114 6.65 -4.61 0.29
CA ASP A 114 6.24 -3.60 1.27
C ASP A 114 5.36 -4.21 2.38
N LEU A 115 4.47 -5.13 2.05
CA LEU A 115 3.67 -5.86 3.03
C LEU A 115 4.54 -6.68 3.98
N ASN A 116 5.54 -7.37 3.45
CA ASN A 116 6.48 -8.15 4.25
C ASN A 116 7.34 -7.25 5.15
N GLU A 117 7.83 -6.11 4.65
CA GLU A 117 8.54 -5.13 5.48
C GLU A 117 7.62 -4.56 6.57
N SER A 118 6.37 -4.25 6.24
CA SER A 118 5.38 -3.80 7.22
C SER A 118 5.20 -4.82 8.35
N MET A 119 4.98 -6.09 8.04
CA MET A 119 4.87 -7.16 9.04
C MET A 119 6.12 -7.32 9.88
N LYS A 120 7.29 -7.28 9.25
CA LYS A 120 8.59 -7.37 9.93
C LYS A 120 8.79 -6.23 10.93
N TYR A 121 8.48 -5.00 10.54
CA TYR A 121 8.63 -3.83 11.41
C TYR A 121 7.61 -3.79 12.55
N PHE A 122 6.40 -4.25 12.35
CA PHE A 122 5.44 -4.43 13.45
C PHE A 122 5.88 -5.52 14.44
N GLY A 123 6.58 -6.57 13.98
CA GLY A 123 7.01 -7.68 14.82
C GLY A 123 5.84 -8.26 15.61
N ASP A 124 5.98 -8.36 16.92
CA ASP A 124 4.93 -8.88 17.81
C ASP A 124 3.92 -7.83 18.29
N ASN A 125 4.03 -6.59 17.78
CA ASN A 125 3.16 -5.50 18.20
C ASN A 125 1.79 -5.58 17.51
N ASN A 126 0.80 -6.13 18.20
CA ASN A 126 -0.58 -6.27 17.76
C ASN A 126 -1.48 -5.10 18.21
N SER A 127 -0.92 -4.07 18.87
CA SER A 127 -1.68 -2.93 19.37
C SER A 127 -2.14 -2.01 18.24
N PHE A 128 -3.36 -1.49 18.36
CA PHE A 128 -3.87 -0.47 17.46
C PHE A 128 -3.29 0.93 17.75
N ASP A 129 -2.92 1.20 18.99
CA ASP A 129 -2.26 2.44 19.40
C ASP A 129 -1.36 2.20 20.61
N PRO A 130 -0.11 1.74 20.41
CA PRO A 130 0.80 1.44 21.51
C PRO A 130 1.35 2.67 22.21
N TYR A 131 1.08 3.89 21.69
CA TYR A 131 1.68 5.14 22.19
C TYR A 131 0.68 6.12 22.79
N GLY A 132 -0.51 5.64 23.13
CA GLY A 132 -1.45 6.38 23.99
C GLY A 132 -2.23 7.50 23.31
N ARG A 133 -2.38 7.46 21.99
CA ARG A 133 -3.22 8.43 21.26
C ARG A 133 -4.72 8.10 21.32
N GLY A 134 -5.09 7.17 22.20
CA GLY A 134 -6.45 6.65 22.32
C GLY A 134 -6.74 5.55 21.29
N ASN A 135 -7.13 4.38 21.70
CA ASN A 135 -7.37 3.14 20.94
C ASN A 135 -8.10 3.36 19.58
N LEU A 136 -7.47 4.13 18.69
CA LEU A 136 -8.01 4.60 17.44
C LEU A 136 -7.68 3.58 16.33
N LYS A 137 -8.62 2.70 16.04
CA LYS A 137 -8.54 1.74 14.92
C LYS A 137 -8.47 2.44 13.54
N GLY A 138 -8.52 3.75 13.48
CA GLY A 138 -8.36 4.55 12.25
C GLY A 138 -6.92 4.71 11.76
N TYR A 139 -5.93 4.33 12.57
CA TYR A 139 -4.55 4.30 12.12
C TYR A 139 -4.20 2.96 11.49
N TRP A 140 -3.27 2.99 10.54
CA TRP A 140 -2.76 1.76 9.97
C TRP A 140 -2.11 0.90 11.06
N SER A 141 -2.40 -0.38 11.09
CA SER A 141 -1.96 -1.32 12.12
C SER A 141 -1.47 -2.62 11.49
N LYS A 142 -0.87 -3.49 12.28
CA LYS A 142 -0.52 -4.83 11.83
C LYS A 142 -1.75 -5.61 11.33
N ALA A 143 -2.90 -5.45 12.00
CA ALA A 143 -4.15 -6.04 11.54
C ALA A 143 -4.57 -5.53 10.15
N ALA A 144 -4.38 -4.23 9.86
CA ALA A 144 -4.65 -3.68 8.53
C ALA A 144 -3.70 -4.26 7.47
N THR A 145 -2.43 -4.45 7.82
CA THR A 145 -1.46 -5.12 6.93
C THR A 145 -1.86 -6.57 6.65
N GLU A 146 -2.27 -7.33 7.66
CA GLU A 146 -2.77 -8.71 7.49
C GLU A 146 -4.04 -8.74 6.63
N CYS A 147 -4.97 -7.81 6.81
CA CYS A 147 -6.15 -7.70 5.94
C CYS A 147 -5.74 -7.47 4.48
N LEU A 148 -4.83 -6.52 4.24
CA LEU A 148 -4.36 -6.23 2.89
C LEU A 148 -3.57 -7.39 2.29
N MET A 149 -2.76 -8.12 3.07
CA MET A 149 -2.11 -9.35 2.61
C MET A 149 -3.16 -10.39 2.17
N GLY A 150 -4.20 -10.58 2.97
CA GLY A 150 -5.31 -11.45 2.60
C GLY A 150 -5.95 -11.04 1.28
N GLU A 151 -6.23 -9.76 1.08
CA GLU A 151 -6.82 -9.24 -0.16
C GLU A 151 -5.87 -9.39 -1.36
N VAL A 152 -4.60 -9.02 -1.22
CA VAL A 152 -3.59 -9.12 -2.29
C VAL A 152 -3.39 -10.57 -2.72
N TYR A 153 -3.20 -11.50 -1.78
CA TYR A 153 -3.02 -12.91 -2.10
C TYR A 153 -4.29 -13.58 -2.65
N LEU A 154 -5.46 -13.13 -2.21
CA LEU A 154 -6.73 -13.57 -2.82
C LEU A 154 -6.84 -13.07 -4.27
N TRP A 155 -6.45 -11.83 -4.53
CA TRP A 155 -6.43 -11.25 -5.88
C TRP A 155 -5.54 -12.06 -6.82
N ILE A 156 -4.26 -12.23 -6.48
CA ILE A 156 -3.29 -12.93 -7.33
C ILE A 156 -3.52 -14.45 -7.41
N SER A 157 -4.41 -15.01 -6.59
CA SER A 157 -4.83 -16.40 -6.74
C SER A 157 -5.75 -16.62 -7.95
N LYS A 158 -6.37 -15.57 -8.46
CA LYS A 158 -7.35 -15.59 -9.55
C LYS A 158 -7.01 -14.72 -10.74
N VAL A 159 -6.37 -13.58 -10.48
CA VAL A 159 -5.96 -12.65 -11.51
C VAL A 159 -4.50 -12.87 -11.83
N THR A 160 -4.22 -13.30 -13.05
CA THR A 160 -2.85 -13.49 -13.53
C THR A 160 -2.30 -12.16 -14.07
N THR A 161 -1.03 -11.92 -13.83
CA THR A 161 -0.29 -10.82 -14.42
C THR A 161 0.96 -11.38 -15.09
N ASP A 162 1.09 -11.16 -16.37
CA ASP A 162 2.24 -11.62 -17.16
C ASP A 162 2.53 -13.13 -16.91
N ASP A 163 3.62 -13.45 -16.22
CA ASP A 163 4.04 -14.82 -15.94
C ASP A 163 3.47 -15.41 -14.64
N ASP A 164 2.70 -14.64 -13.84
CA ASP A 164 2.10 -15.15 -12.62
C ASP A 164 0.87 -16.02 -12.94
N ILE A 165 0.96 -17.30 -12.63
CA ILE A 165 -0.15 -18.24 -12.79
C ILE A 165 -0.99 -18.25 -11.51
N ALA A 166 -2.31 -18.16 -11.66
CA ALA A 166 -3.23 -18.36 -10.54
C ALA A 166 -2.96 -19.71 -9.86
N ASN A 167 -2.75 -19.71 -8.55
CA ASN A 167 -2.40 -20.92 -7.82
C ASN A 167 -3.08 -21.02 -6.44
N GLU A 168 -3.26 -22.26 -5.97
CA GLU A 168 -3.89 -22.55 -4.69
C GLU A 168 -3.01 -22.15 -3.49
N THR A 169 -1.70 -22.03 -3.67
CA THR A 169 -0.80 -21.59 -2.62
C THR A 169 -1.14 -20.17 -2.17
N ASN A 170 -1.44 -19.27 -3.12
CA ASN A 170 -1.87 -17.92 -2.81
C ASN A 170 -3.19 -17.88 -2.03
N LEU A 171 -4.13 -18.77 -2.33
CA LEU A 171 -5.38 -18.92 -1.54
C LEU A 171 -5.09 -19.34 -0.11
N THR A 172 -4.16 -20.26 0.10
CA THR A 172 -3.79 -20.72 1.44
C THR A 172 -3.14 -19.59 2.24
N ILE A 173 -2.26 -18.80 1.61
CA ILE A 173 -1.65 -17.61 2.23
C ILE A 173 -2.72 -16.58 2.59
N ALA A 174 -3.63 -16.26 1.66
CA ALA A 174 -4.73 -15.34 1.90
C ALA A 174 -5.59 -15.79 3.09
N LYS A 175 -5.98 -17.05 3.12
CA LYS A 175 -6.75 -17.64 4.21
C LYS A 175 -6.03 -17.49 5.54
N THR A 176 -4.74 -17.77 5.60
CA THR A 176 -3.94 -17.67 6.82
C THR A 176 -3.96 -16.24 7.38
N HIS A 177 -3.70 -15.24 6.55
CA HIS A 177 -3.70 -13.84 6.98
C HIS A 177 -5.08 -13.39 7.46
N LEU A 178 -6.16 -13.75 6.74
CA LEU A 178 -7.53 -13.40 7.14
C LEU A 178 -7.94 -14.10 8.44
N GLN A 179 -7.54 -15.35 8.66
CA GLN A 179 -7.74 -16.05 9.94
C GLN A 179 -6.97 -15.41 11.09
N ASN A 180 -5.75 -14.93 10.85
CA ASN A 180 -4.99 -14.18 11.84
C ASN A 180 -5.73 -12.91 12.28
N VAL A 181 -6.33 -12.18 11.32
CA VAL A 181 -7.14 -10.98 11.65
C VAL A 181 -8.28 -11.32 12.60
N ILE A 182 -9.00 -12.40 12.33
CA ILE A 182 -10.13 -12.84 13.17
C ILE A 182 -9.66 -13.27 14.56
N ASN A 183 -8.56 -14.02 14.65
CA ASN A 183 -8.15 -14.71 15.86
C ASN A 183 -7.27 -13.86 16.79
N ASN A 184 -6.42 -12.96 16.24
CA ASN A 184 -5.30 -12.40 17.00
C ASN A 184 -5.46 -10.94 17.40
N TYR A 185 -6.46 -10.23 16.88
CA TYR A 185 -6.57 -8.78 17.09
C TYR A 185 -7.81 -8.34 17.88
N GLY A 186 -8.59 -9.29 18.40
CA GLY A 186 -9.78 -8.99 19.23
C GLY A 186 -10.84 -8.15 18.48
N LEU A 187 -10.85 -8.22 17.17
CA LEU A 187 -11.87 -7.58 16.34
C LEU A 187 -13.17 -8.38 16.44
N LYS A 188 -14.28 -7.69 16.71
CA LYS A 188 -15.63 -8.26 16.71
C LYS A 188 -16.42 -7.59 15.60
N LEU A 189 -17.19 -8.38 14.89
CA LEU A 189 -18.22 -7.92 13.96
C LEU A 189 -19.41 -7.37 14.74
#